data_e0db1ea12a78d786129752ef13fe3c47
#
_entry.id   e0db1ea12a78d786129752ef13fe3c47
#
_cell.length_a   1.000
_cell.length_b   1.000
_cell.length_c   1.000
_cell.angle_alpha   90.00
_cell.angle_beta   90.00
_cell.angle_gamma   90.00
#
_symmetry.space_group_name_H-M   'P 1'
#
loop_
_entity.id
_entity.type
_entity.pdbx_description
1 polymer ?
#
loop_
_entity_poly.entity_id
_entity_poly.type
_entity_poly.pdbx_seq_one_letter_code
_entity_poly.pdbx_strand_id
1 'polypeptide(L)'
;ASVNRLPVAGGLLAIGCYLGAASVLWAFDVWLPWALPAFFALLAATALSTAEHALTRSQRERLSAHLGSYLPAPVAARLMASDPSGSVQVNMRHVSVMVADIRNFSAFAAHRPPEETAALLHAFYCIAVDVIEQHGGVVENVVGDSVLAAWNAYSECASHPPQALAAAKELSRATRALLSTRTLPQDEHLVQPLALGIGVETG
;
A
#
# COMPACT_ATOMS: atom_id res chain seq x y z
N ALA A 1 -4.67 -21.29 4.00
CA ALA A 1 -3.52 -22.06 4.55
C ALA A 1 -3.47 -23.52 4.07
N SER A 2 -4.49 -24.05 3.35
CA SER A 2 -4.59 -25.48 2.99
C SER A 2 -4.09 -25.85 1.59
N VAL A 3 -3.94 -24.90 0.68
CA VAL A 3 -3.59 -25.17 -0.72
C VAL A 3 -2.09 -25.45 -0.93
N ASN A 4 -1.21 -24.96 -0.06
CA ASN A 4 0.24 -25.14 -0.20
C ASN A 4 0.80 -26.48 0.33
N ARG A 5 -0.04 -27.36 0.90
CA ARG A 5 0.43 -28.66 1.43
C ARG A 5 0.32 -29.82 0.42
N LEU A 6 -0.45 -29.65 -0.64
CA LEU A 6 -0.69 -30.69 -1.65
C LEU A 6 0.56 -31.13 -2.41
N PRO A 7 1.43 -30.23 -2.94
CA PRO A 7 2.61 -30.68 -3.68
C PRO A 7 3.66 -31.34 -2.77
N VAL A 8 3.80 -30.87 -1.52
CA VAL A 8 4.73 -31.46 -0.54
C VAL A 8 4.24 -32.84 -0.11
N ALA A 9 2.94 -33.01 0.14
CA ALA A 9 2.36 -34.29 0.48
C ALA A 9 2.47 -35.32 -0.68
N GLY A 10 2.27 -34.86 -1.92
CA GLY A 10 2.46 -35.69 -3.12
C GLY A 10 3.91 -36.16 -3.29
N GLY A 11 4.88 -35.27 -3.06
CA GLY A 11 6.30 -35.61 -3.11
C GLY A 11 6.72 -36.62 -2.02
N LEU A 12 6.24 -36.44 -0.80
CA LEU A 12 6.50 -37.37 0.30
C LEU A 12 5.89 -38.74 0.08
N LEU A 13 4.67 -38.82 -0.49
CA LEU A 13 4.02 -40.05 -0.88
C LEU A 13 4.81 -40.80 -1.98
N ALA A 14 5.27 -40.09 -3.00
CA ALA A 14 6.08 -40.66 -4.07
C ALA A 14 7.41 -41.24 -3.56
N ILE A 15 8.08 -40.53 -2.65
CA ILE A 15 9.32 -41.00 -2.00
C ILE A 15 9.03 -42.24 -1.14
N GLY A 16 7.95 -42.25 -0.37
CA GLY A 16 7.54 -43.36 0.46
C GLY A 16 7.24 -44.61 -0.37
N CYS A 17 6.49 -44.52 -1.48
CA CYS A 17 6.21 -45.61 -2.41
C CYS A 17 7.49 -46.14 -3.07
N TYR A 18 8.41 -45.24 -3.46
CA TYR A 18 9.69 -45.62 -4.05
C TYR A 18 10.59 -46.38 -3.06
N LEU A 19 10.72 -45.93 -1.83
CA LEU A 19 11.49 -46.61 -0.77
C LEU A 19 10.87 -47.98 -0.41
N GLY A 20 9.53 -48.06 -0.38
CA GLY A 20 8.82 -49.30 -0.18
C GLY A 20 9.10 -50.30 -1.30
N ALA A 21 9.02 -49.87 -2.57
CA ALA A 21 9.33 -50.73 -3.72
C ALA A 21 10.81 -51.15 -3.74
N ALA A 22 11.73 -50.25 -3.40
CA ALA A 22 13.16 -50.53 -3.35
C ALA A 22 13.51 -51.56 -2.25
N SER A 23 12.85 -51.47 -1.07
CA SER A 23 13.04 -52.46 0.02
C SER A 23 12.55 -53.85 -0.32
N VAL A 24 11.44 -53.95 -1.05
CA VAL A 24 10.91 -55.23 -1.55
C VAL A 24 11.86 -55.86 -2.57
N LEU A 25 12.36 -55.07 -3.53
CA LEU A 25 13.30 -55.54 -4.55
C LEU A 25 14.64 -55.98 -3.94
N TRP A 26 15.09 -55.29 -2.90
CA TRP A 26 16.29 -55.68 -2.16
C TRP A 26 16.14 -57.02 -1.44
N ALA A 27 14.96 -57.34 -0.95
CA ALA A 27 14.64 -58.63 -0.35
C ALA A 27 14.69 -59.80 -1.37
N PHE A 28 14.63 -59.51 -2.67
CA PHE A 28 14.74 -60.47 -3.78
C PHE A 28 16.12 -60.44 -4.49
N ASP A 29 17.15 -59.83 -3.84
CA ASP A 29 18.53 -59.76 -4.35
C ASP A 29 18.68 -58.94 -5.67
N VAL A 30 17.69 -58.08 -5.99
CA VAL A 30 17.72 -57.17 -7.14
C VAL A 30 18.29 -55.81 -6.71
N TRP A 31 19.51 -55.52 -7.14
CA TRP A 31 20.17 -54.26 -6.83
C TRP A 31 19.59 -53.09 -7.67
N LEU A 32 18.84 -52.20 -7.05
CA LEU A 32 18.30 -51.01 -7.70
C LEU A 32 19.14 -49.81 -7.27
N PRO A 33 19.73 -49.03 -8.21
CA PRO A 33 20.48 -47.82 -7.87
C PRO A 33 19.50 -46.69 -7.42
N TRP A 34 19.11 -46.73 -6.15
CA TRP A 34 18.13 -45.82 -5.55
C TRP A 34 18.63 -44.38 -5.41
N ALA A 35 19.95 -44.14 -5.41
CA ALA A 35 20.54 -42.82 -5.19
C ALA A 35 20.25 -41.86 -6.33
N LEU A 36 20.27 -42.31 -7.58
CA LEU A 36 20.00 -41.46 -8.75
C LEU A 36 18.58 -40.90 -8.79
N PRO A 37 17.51 -41.67 -8.70
CA PRO A 37 16.14 -41.13 -8.71
C PRO A 37 15.85 -40.29 -7.45
N ALA A 38 16.40 -40.61 -6.29
CA ALA A 38 16.26 -39.78 -5.10
C ALA A 38 16.93 -38.43 -5.27
N PHE A 39 18.11 -38.38 -5.89
CA PHE A 39 18.80 -37.12 -6.20
C PHE A 39 18.01 -36.25 -7.19
N PHE A 40 17.47 -36.82 -8.25
CA PHE A 40 16.62 -36.11 -9.21
C PHE A 40 15.29 -35.64 -8.60
N ALA A 41 14.68 -36.42 -7.73
CA ALA A 41 13.47 -36.01 -7.02
C ALA A 41 13.73 -34.83 -6.08
N LEU A 42 14.86 -34.82 -5.38
CA LEU A 42 15.26 -33.71 -4.53
C LEU A 42 15.55 -32.44 -5.35
N LEU A 43 16.26 -32.58 -6.49
CA LEU A 43 16.51 -31.47 -7.42
C LEU A 43 15.21 -30.89 -7.98
N ALA A 44 14.28 -31.74 -8.39
CA ALA A 44 12.98 -31.30 -8.90
C ALA A 44 12.15 -30.58 -7.82
N ALA A 45 12.15 -31.10 -6.59
CA ALA A 45 11.43 -30.49 -5.47
C ALA A 45 12.02 -29.11 -5.11
N THR A 46 13.33 -28.97 -5.09
CA THR A 46 13.99 -27.67 -4.83
C THR A 46 13.77 -26.68 -5.96
N ALA A 47 13.83 -27.10 -7.21
CA ALA A 47 13.55 -26.26 -8.38
C ALA A 47 12.09 -25.78 -8.40
N LEU A 48 11.13 -26.64 -8.09
CA LEU A 48 9.72 -26.28 -8.01
C LEU A 48 9.46 -25.28 -6.88
N SER A 49 10.03 -25.52 -5.70
CA SER A 49 9.92 -24.61 -4.55
C SER A 49 10.49 -23.22 -4.85
N THR A 50 11.65 -23.16 -5.49
CA THR A 50 12.26 -21.87 -5.86
C THR A 50 11.46 -21.14 -6.94
N ALA A 51 10.89 -21.86 -7.90
CA ALA A 51 10.02 -21.28 -8.92
C ALA A 51 8.71 -20.71 -8.33
N GLU A 52 8.07 -21.43 -7.41
CA GLU A 52 6.87 -20.95 -6.71
C GLU A 52 7.17 -19.70 -5.87
N HIS A 53 8.30 -19.66 -5.17
CA HIS A 53 8.73 -18.48 -4.42
C HIS A 53 9.04 -17.27 -5.32
N ALA A 54 9.65 -17.51 -6.49
CA ALA A 54 9.94 -16.45 -7.45
C ALA A 54 8.66 -15.88 -8.08
N LEU A 55 7.70 -16.73 -8.45
CA LEU A 55 6.40 -16.31 -8.99
C LEU A 55 5.59 -15.50 -7.97
N THR A 56 5.56 -15.96 -6.71
CA THR A 56 4.84 -15.26 -5.64
C THR A 56 5.45 -13.89 -5.35
N ARG A 57 6.78 -13.75 -5.40
CA ARG A 57 7.47 -12.47 -5.26
C ARG A 57 7.15 -11.53 -6.42
N SER A 58 7.23 -12.02 -7.66
CA SER A 58 6.97 -11.18 -8.83
C SER A 58 5.52 -10.71 -8.91
N GLN A 59 4.55 -11.51 -8.46
CA GLN A 59 3.15 -11.10 -8.38
C GLN A 59 2.93 -10.03 -7.30
N ARG A 60 3.59 -10.13 -6.14
CA ARG A 60 3.54 -9.11 -5.08
C ARG A 60 4.19 -7.79 -5.55
N GLU A 61 5.32 -7.86 -6.24
CA GLU A 61 6.01 -6.68 -6.78
C GLU A 61 5.18 -5.99 -7.88
N ARG A 62 4.52 -6.75 -8.76
CA ARG A 62 3.62 -6.17 -9.77
C ARG A 62 2.39 -5.54 -9.14
N LEU A 63 1.78 -6.18 -8.15
CA LEU A 63 0.63 -5.64 -7.44
C LEU A 63 1.01 -4.36 -6.68
N SER A 64 2.21 -4.33 -6.05
CA SER A 64 2.72 -3.13 -5.38
C SER A 64 3.00 -1.98 -6.35
N ALA A 65 3.55 -2.28 -7.53
CA ALA A 65 3.81 -1.27 -8.56
C ALA A 65 2.50 -0.69 -9.14
N HIS A 66 1.47 -1.51 -9.34
CA HIS A 66 0.17 -1.05 -9.83
C HIS A 66 -0.61 -0.27 -8.77
N LEU A 67 -0.61 -0.71 -7.51
CA LEU A 67 -1.25 0.01 -6.41
C LEU A 67 -0.50 1.31 -6.06
N GLY A 68 0.84 1.30 -6.15
CA GLY A 68 1.66 2.50 -5.91
C GLY A 68 1.47 3.62 -6.94
N SER A 69 0.91 3.32 -8.11
CA SER A 69 0.57 4.35 -9.11
C SER A 69 -0.74 5.09 -8.81
N TYR A 70 -1.61 4.53 -7.96
CA TYR A 70 -2.94 5.08 -7.66
C TYR A 70 -3.13 5.43 -6.18
N LEU A 71 -2.29 4.91 -5.29
CA LEU A 71 -2.39 5.12 -3.85
C LEU A 71 -1.08 5.72 -3.32
N PRO A 72 -1.15 6.67 -2.38
CA PRO A 72 0.04 7.10 -1.62
C PRO A 72 0.77 5.91 -1.01
N ALA A 73 2.11 5.95 -1.04
CA ALA A 73 2.95 4.83 -0.60
C ALA A 73 2.59 4.26 0.80
N PRO A 74 2.22 5.09 1.81
CA PRO A 74 1.80 4.59 3.13
C PRO A 74 0.51 3.76 3.09
N VAL A 75 -0.45 4.14 2.23
CA VAL A 75 -1.73 3.42 2.09
C VAL A 75 -1.51 2.08 1.38
N ALA A 76 -0.71 2.08 0.32
CA ALA A 76 -0.33 0.85 -0.39
C ALA A 76 0.41 -0.13 0.54
N ALA A 77 1.36 0.35 1.35
CA ALA A 77 2.11 -0.47 2.29
C ALA A 77 1.20 -1.11 3.36
N ARG A 78 0.20 -0.38 3.86
CA ARG A 78 -0.76 -0.91 4.84
C ARG A 78 -1.72 -1.93 4.26
N LEU A 79 -2.26 -1.68 3.07
CA LEU A 79 -3.11 -2.67 2.38
C LEU A 79 -2.38 -4.00 2.17
N MET A 80 -1.07 -3.94 1.88
CA MET A 80 -0.24 -5.13 1.73
C MET A 80 0.11 -5.81 3.06
N ALA A 81 0.21 -5.06 4.15
CA ALA A 81 0.47 -5.58 5.49
C ALA A 81 -0.80 -6.19 6.12
N SER A 82 -1.99 -5.81 5.66
CA SER A 82 -3.25 -6.38 6.12
C SER A 82 -3.39 -7.80 5.58
N ASP A 83 -3.49 -8.79 6.47
CA ASP A 83 -3.74 -10.19 6.09
C ASP A 83 -5.17 -10.30 5.54
N PRO A 84 -5.36 -10.66 4.26
CA PRO A 84 -6.69 -10.80 3.67
C PRO A 84 -7.52 -11.93 4.29
N SER A 85 -6.90 -12.79 5.11
CA SER A 85 -7.57 -13.85 5.86
C SER A 85 -7.91 -13.47 7.31
N GLY A 86 -7.45 -12.30 7.77
CA GLY A 86 -7.80 -11.77 9.08
C GLY A 86 -9.28 -11.37 9.12
N SER A 87 -10.03 -11.87 10.12
CA SER A 87 -11.37 -11.37 10.40
C SER A 87 -11.27 -9.84 10.61
N VAL A 88 -12.00 -9.07 9.82
CA VAL A 88 -12.09 -7.62 10.00
C VAL A 88 -12.71 -7.39 11.38
N GLN A 89 -11.88 -7.13 12.39
CA GLN A 89 -12.36 -6.69 13.68
C GLN A 89 -12.82 -5.24 13.53
N VAL A 90 -14.12 -5.06 13.48
CA VAL A 90 -14.74 -3.73 13.51
C VAL A 90 -14.63 -3.23 14.95
N ASN A 91 -13.70 -2.31 15.19
CA ASN A 91 -13.57 -1.62 16.46
C ASN A 91 -14.10 -0.18 16.30
N MET A 92 -15.04 0.22 17.16
CA MET A 92 -15.41 1.62 17.29
C MET A 92 -14.31 2.37 18.04
N ARG A 93 -13.81 3.45 17.45
CA ARG A 93 -12.80 4.32 18.06
C ARG A 93 -13.18 5.78 17.84
N HIS A 94 -12.88 6.61 18.82
CA HIS A 94 -12.90 8.06 18.61
C HIS A 94 -11.71 8.45 17.76
N VAL A 95 -11.97 9.09 16.64
CA VAL A 95 -10.93 9.50 15.66
C VAL A 95 -11.05 11.00 15.40
N SER A 96 -9.94 11.64 15.02
CA SER A 96 -10.00 12.96 14.38
C SER A 96 -9.83 12.78 12.89
N VAL A 97 -10.68 13.43 12.12
CA VAL A 97 -10.66 13.42 10.66
C VAL A 97 -10.43 14.83 10.17
N MET A 98 -9.58 14.99 9.16
CA MET A 98 -9.32 16.24 8.47
C MET A 98 -9.60 16.08 6.97
N VAL A 99 -10.35 17.04 6.41
CA VAL A 99 -10.51 17.20 4.97
C VAL A 99 -9.89 18.52 4.57
N ALA A 100 -9.00 18.50 3.60
CA ALA A 100 -8.35 19.67 3.04
C ALA A 100 -8.59 19.74 1.53
N ASP A 101 -8.99 20.88 1.00
CA ASP A 101 -9.42 21.05 -0.39
C ASP A 101 -8.95 22.41 -0.92
N ILE A 102 -8.48 22.47 -2.17
CA ILE A 102 -8.03 23.73 -2.80
C ILE A 102 -9.22 24.45 -3.41
N ARG A 103 -9.67 25.51 -2.78
CA ARG A 103 -10.76 26.34 -3.26
C ARG A 103 -10.45 26.96 -4.64
N ASN A 104 -11.42 26.96 -5.51
CA ASN A 104 -11.36 27.46 -6.89
C ASN A 104 -10.40 26.69 -7.82
N PHE A 105 -9.97 25.49 -7.42
CA PHE A 105 -9.04 24.68 -8.21
C PHE A 105 -9.60 24.35 -9.61
N SER A 106 -10.87 23.98 -9.72
CA SER A 106 -11.51 23.67 -11.03
C SER A 106 -11.45 24.85 -12.00
N ALA A 107 -11.68 26.08 -11.53
CA ALA A 107 -11.56 27.28 -12.33
C ALA A 107 -10.11 27.56 -12.76
N PHE A 108 -9.16 27.32 -11.88
CA PHE A 108 -7.72 27.41 -12.18
C PHE A 108 -7.33 26.39 -13.25
N ALA A 109 -7.73 25.14 -13.08
CA ALA A 109 -7.39 24.02 -13.98
C ALA A 109 -7.98 24.19 -15.40
N ALA A 110 -9.17 24.79 -15.51
CA ALA A 110 -9.84 25.00 -16.80
C ALA A 110 -9.08 25.94 -17.76
N HIS A 111 -8.21 26.81 -17.22
CA HIS A 111 -7.50 27.82 -18.00
C HIS A 111 -5.98 27.61 -18.04
N ARG A 112 -5.49 26.44 -17.59
CA ARG A 112 -4.07 26.11 -17.49
C ARG A 112 -3.72 24.83 -18.23
N PRO A 113 -2.47 24.70 -18.71
CA PRO A 113 -1.97 23.44 -19.22
C PRO A 113 -2.08 22.33 -18.17
N PRO A 114 -2.40 21.08 -18.61
CA PRO A 114 -2.50 19.94 -17.70
C PRO A 114 -1.24 19.70 -16.86
N GLU A 115 -0.06 20.00 -17.42
CA GLU A 115 1.24 19.83 -16.76
C GLU A 115 1.40 20.78 -15.56
N GLU A 116 0.96 22.03 -15.69
CA GLU A 116 0.99 23.01 -14.58
C GLU A 116 0.03 22.63 -13.48
N THR A 117 -1.17 22.17 -13.86
CA THR A 117 -2.20 21.70 -12.93
C THR A 117 -1.70 20.47 -12.16
N ALA A 118 -1.09 19.51 -12.85
CA ALA A 118 -0.51 18.31 -12.25
C ALA A 118 0.66 18.66 -11.32
N ALA A 119 1.53 19.61 -11.71
CA ALA A 119 2.65 20.05 -10.89
C ALA A 119 2.19 20.75 -9.59
N LEU A 120 1.11 21.54 -9.65
CA LEU A 120 0.52 22.14 -8.45
C LEU A 120 -0.04 21.08 -7.49
N LEU A 121 -0.82 20.13 -8.02
CA LEU A 121 -1.38 19.04 -7.23
C LEU A 121 -0.30 18.19 -6.58
N HIS A 122 0.74 17.83 -7.35
CA HIS A 122 1.84 17.05 -6.81
C HIS A 122 2.55 17.77 -5.66
N ALA A 123 2.84 19.06 -5.83
CA ALA A 123 3.46 19.86 -4.76
C ALA A 123 2.56 19.96 -3.52
N PHE A 124 1.25 20.14 -3.71
CA PHE A 124 0.28 20.14 -2.61
C PHE A 124 0.23 18.80 -1.88
N TYR A 125 0.20 17.68 -2.62
CA TYR A 125 0.18 16.35 -2.00
C TYR A 125 1.45 16.04 -1.21
N CYS A 126 2.62 16.41 -1.71
CA CYS A 126 3.87 16.26 -0.96
C CYS A 126 3.81 17.00 0.38
N ILE A 127 3.38 18.27 0.35
CA ILE A 127 3.22 19.08 1.57
C ILE A 127 2.18 18.45 2.51
N ALA A 128 1.05 17.99 1.98
CA ALA A 128 -0.02 17.42 2.79
C ALA A 128 0.42 16.13 3.48
N VAL A 129 1.07 15.23 2.75
CA VAL A 129 1.59 13.97 3.31
C VAL A 129 2.62 14.25 4.40
N ASP A 130 3.62 15.08 4.11
CA ASP A 130 4.69 15.41 5.06
C ASP A 130 4.13 16.01 6.37
N VAL A 131 3.23 16.99 6.27
CA VAL A 131 2.64 17.64 7.44
C VAL A 131 1.75 16.69 8.24
N ILE A 132 0.89 15.91 7.57
CA ILE A 132 -0.01 14.95 8.23
C ILE A 132 0.80 13.90 8.99
N GLU A 133 1.83 13.33 8.36
CA GLU A 133 2.68 12.29 8.97
C GLU A 133 3.53 12.85 10.12
N GLN A 134 4.08 14.05 10.00
CA GLN A 134 4.83 14.72 11.08
C GLN A 134 3.98 14.92 12.33
N HIS A 135 2.68 15.13 12.17
CA HIS A 135 1.73 15.25 13.27
C HIS A 135 1.04 13.93 13.66
N GLY A 136 1.58 12.79 13.23
CA GLY A 136 1.10 11.45 13.59
C GLY A 136 -0.24 11.06 12.97
N GLY A 137 -0.68 11.77 11.93
CA GLY A 137 -1.85 11.43 11.11
C GLY A 137 -1.52 10.46 9.99
N VAL A 138 -2.55 9.99 9.34
CA VAL A 138 -2.47 9.10 8.17
C VAL A 138 -3.34 9.66 7.07
N VAL A 139 -2.78 9.76 5.87
CA VAL A 139 -3.57 10.08 4.68
C VAL A 139 -4.39 8.86 4.29
N GLU A 140 -5.72 9.00 4.33
CA GLU A 140 -6.67 7.93 4.00
C GLU A 140 -6.99 7.89 2.51
N ASN A 141 -7.18 9.06 1.93
CA ASN A 141 -7.59 9.17 0.54
C ASN A 141 -7.18 10.51 -0.06
N VAL A 142 -7.00 10.52 -1.38
CA VAL A 142 -6.75 11.71 -2.18
C VAL A 142 -7.69 11.66 -3.38
N VAL A 143 -8.55 12.68 -3.52
CA VAL A 143 -9.53 12.75 -4.60
C VAL A 143 -9.45 14.13 -5.25
N GLY A 144 -8.88 14.20 -6.46
CA GLY A 144 -8.67 15.47 -7.14
C GLY A 144 -7.80 16.41 -6.31
N ASP A 145 -8.30 17.56 -5.94
CA ASP A 145 -7.64 18.57 -5.12
C ASP A 145 -7.94 18.46 -3.61
N SER A 146 -8.58 17.36 -3.19
CA SER A 146 -8.96 17.08 -1.81
C SER A 146 -8.11 15.97 -1.20
N VAL A 147 -7.70 16.16 0.07
CA VAL A 147 -6.97 15.20 0.89
C VAL A 147 -7.78 14.88 2.14
N LEU A 148 -8.01 13.60 2.40
CA LEU A 148 -8.63 13.07 3.61
C LEU A 148 -7.55 12.45 4.50
N ALA A 149 -7.52 12.84 5.76
CA ALA A 149 -6.59 12.29 6.75
C ALA A 149 -7.29 11.93 8.06
N ALA A 150 -6.74 10.96 8.79
CA ALA A 150 -7.27 10.52 10.06
C ALA A 150 -6.16 10.34 11.12
N TRP A 151 -6.52 10.56 12.38
CA TRP A 151 -5.71 10.33 13.57
C TRP A 151 -6.43 9.37 14.49
N ASN A 152 -5.70 8.52 15.20
CA ASN A 152 -6.21 7.47 16.08
C ASN A 152 -6.99 6.35 15.38
N ALA A 153 -6.98 6.30 14.05
CA ALA A 153 -7.68 5.26 13.30
C ALA A 153 -6.97 3.90 13.36
N TYR A 154 -5.63 3.89 13.30
CA TYR A 154 -4.82 2.66 13.19
C TYR A 154 -3.92 2.39 14.41
N SER A 155 -3.45 3.43 15.06
CA SER A 155 -2.63 3.37 16.27
C SER A 155 -3.28 4.20 17.36
N GLU A 156 -3.21 3.75 18.61
CA GLU A 156 -3.74 4.52 19.74
C GLU A 156 -2.96 5.82 19.92
N CYS A 157 -3.69 6.92 19.94
CA CYS A 157 -3.16 8.25 20.16
C CYS A 157 -4.14 9.09 20.97
N ALA A 158 -3.91 9.20 22.27
CA ALA A 158 -4.78 9.98 23.16
C ALA A 158 -4.80 11.47 22.85
N SER A 159 -3.75 11.98 22.17
CA SER A 159 -3.61 13.39 21.79
C SER A 159 -3.99 13.68 20.33
N HIS A 160 -4.81 12.83 19.71
CA HIS A 160 -5.21 12.99 18.31
C HIS A 160 -5.92 14.32 17.99
N PRO A 161 -6.81 14.91 18.83
CA PRO A 161 -7.46 16.16 18.45
C PRO A 161 -6.50 17.36 18.34
N PRO A 162 -5.61 17.63 19.34
CA PRO A 162 -4.64 18.72 19.19
C PRO A 162 -3.62 18.47 18.07
N GLN A 163 -3.25 17.22 17.78
CA GLN A 163 -2.37 16.91 16.67
C GLN A 163 -3.02 17.19 15.31
N ALA A 164 -4.27 16.78 15.11
CA ALA A 164 -5.03 17.10 13.91
C ALA A 164 -5.17 18.60 13.69
N LEU A 165 -5.44 19.36 14.76
CA LEU A 165 -5.54 20.82 14.69
C LEU A 165 -4.18 21.48 14.38
N ALA A 166 -3.09 20.97 14.94
CA ALA A 166 -1.74 21.45 14.64
C ALA A 166 -1.38 21.18 13.17
N ALA A 167 -1.66 19.97 12.67
CA ALA A 167 -1.49 19.63 11.26
C ALA A 167 -2.28 20.55 10.33
N ALA A 168 -3.55 20.83 10.66
CA ALA A 168 -4.40 21.72 9.87
C ALA A 168 -3.82 23.14 9.77
N LYS A 169 -3.33 23.69 10.89
CA LYS A 169 -2.71 25.03 10.93
C LYS A 169 -1.42 25.06 10.10
N GLU A 170 -0.58 24.06 10.24
CA GLU A 170 0.68 23.98 9.50
C GLU A 170 0.44 23.77 8.00
N LEU A 171 -0.46 22.87 7.64
CA LEU A 171 -0.86 22.63 6.25
C LEU A 171 -1.43 23.90 5.61
N SER A 172 -2.29 24.64 6.31
CA SER A 172 -2.83 25.92 5.83
C SER A 172 -1.72 26.94 5.54
N ARG A 173 -0.72 27.02 6.43
CA ARG A 173 0.41 27.94 6.26
C ARG A 173 1.31 27.54 5.08
N ALA A 174 1.70 26.27 5.01
CA ALA A 174 2.59 25.77 3.96
C ALA A 174 1.92 25.83 2.57
N THR A 175 0.65 25.45 2.48
CA THR A 175 -0.09 25.52 1.22
C THR A 175 -0.31 26.97 0.78
N ARG A 176 -0.57 27.91 1.70
CA ARG A 176 -0.67 29.34 1.35
C ARG A 176 0.62 29.85 0.73
N ALA A 177 1.78 29.46 1.25
CA ALA A 177 3.08 29.82 0.65
C ALA A 177 3.22 29.23 -0.76
N LEU A 178 2.84 27.96 -0.97
CA LEU A 178 2.83 27.33 -2.29
C LEU A 178 1.92 28.09 -3.27
N LEU A 179 0.68 28.37 -2.89
CA LEU A 179 -0.31 29.00 -3.75
C LEU A 179 0.08 30.44 -4.11
N SER A 180 0.68 31.20 -3.17
CA SER A 180 1.15 32.56 -3.44
C SER A 180 2.29 32.64 -4.48
N THR A 181 3.08 31.57 -4.63
CA THR A 181 4.14 31.49 -5.64
C THR A 181 3.64 31.06 -7.02
N ARG A 182 2.45 30.48 -7.09
CA ARG A 182 1.86 29.91 -8.33
C ARG A 182 0.74 30.77 -8.92
N THR A 183 0.16 31.67 -8.16
CA THR A 183 -0.85 32.62 -8.64
C THR A 183 -0.15 33.83 -9.23
N LEU A 184 -0.21 33.98 -10.56
CA LEU A 184 0.36 35.15 -11.25
C LEU A 184 -0.62 36.34 -11.18
N PRO A 185 -0.12 37.60 -11.20
CA PRO A 185 -0.97 38.78 -11.25
C PRO A 185 -1.91 38.86 -12.46
N GLN A 186 -1.71 38.00 -13.46
CA GLN A 186 -2.46 37.94 -14.71
C GLN A 186 -3.64 36.98 -14.70
N ASP A 187 -3.93 36.33 -13.56
CA ASP A 187 -5.09 35.42 -13.42
C ASP A 187 -6.40 36.25 -13.26
N GLU A 188 -6.63 37.21 -14.16
CA GLU A 188 -7.87 38.03 -14.20
C GLU A 188 -9.16 37.21 -14.36
N HIS A 189 -9.05 35.95 -14.77
CA HIS A 189 -10.17 35.02 -14.90
C HIS A 189 -10.57 34.34 -13.59
N LEU A 190 -9.74 34.41 -12.56
CA LEU A 190 -10.10 33.92 -11.22
C LEU A 190 -10.85 35.02 -10.47
N VAL A 191 -12.17 34.85 -10.35
CA VAL A 191 -13.02 35.73 -9.54
C VAL A 191 -12.56 35.77 -8.08
N GLN A 192 -11.89 34.71 -7.61
CA GLN A 192 -11.29 34.60 -6.28
C GLN A 192 -9.96 33.84 -6.36
N PRO A 193 -8.97 34.21 -5.54
CA PRO A 193 -7.67 33.53 -5.52
C PRO A 193 -7.81 32.08 -5.02
N LEU A 194 -6.82 31.24 -5.39
CA LEU A 194 -6.69 29.92 -4.81
C LEU A 194 -6.47 30.02 -3.29
N ALA A 195 -7.18 29.21 -2.55
CA ALA A 195 -7.06 29.13 -1.10
C ALA A 195 -7.24 27.70 -0.62
N LEU A 196 -6.69 27.33 0.53
CA LEU A 196 -6.95 26.04 1.14
C LEU A 196 -8.13 26.14 2.10
N GLY A 197 -9.14 25.31 1.89
CA GLY A 197 -10.22 25.05 2.84
C GLY A 197 -9.87 23.82 3.67
N ILE A 198 -9.97 23.88 4.99
CA ILE A 198 -9.74 22.74 5.89
C ILE A 198 -10.91 22.62 6.85
N GLY A 199 -11.46 21.39 6.95
CA GLY A 199 -12.38 20.98 8.00
C GLY A 199 -11.73 19.93 8.88
N VAL A 200 -11.88 20.05 10.21
CA VAL A 200 -11.42 19.03 11.18
C VAL A 200 -12.59 18.70 12.10
N GLU A 201 -12.83 17.43 12.28
CA GLU A 201 -13.87 16.90 13.16
C GLU A 201 -13.31 15.78 14.04
N THR A 202 -13.83 15.65 15.26
CA THR A 202 -13.46 14.58 16.19
C THR A 202 -14.73 13.93 16.75
N GLY A 203 -14.81 12.62 16.64
CA GLY A 203 -15.95 11.83 17.10
C GLY A 203 -15.58 10.38 17.42
#